data_4126bc14c54ed99a820cda2ec6d972e0
#
_entry.id   4126bc14c54ed99a820cda2ec6d972e0
#
_cell.length_a   1.000
_cell.length_b   1.000
_cell.length_c   1.000
_cell.angle_alpha   90.00
_cell.angle_beta   90.00
_cell.angle_gamma   90.00
#
_symmetry.space_group_name_H-M   'P 1'
#
loop_
_entity.id
_entity.type
_entity.pdbx_description
1 polymer ?
#
loop_
_entity_poly.entity_id
_entity_poly.type
_entity_poly.pdbx_seq_one_letter_code
_entity_poly.pdbx_strand_id
1 'polypeptide(L)'
;GIIGMGETLRDRASMLQVLASMNPHPESVPVNGLVAVEGTPLEEQAPFEPLELVRMVATARILMPHARVRLSAGRESMSREAQILCLQAGADSIFYGDVLLTTGNPDVEADRQLLADAGVTANWQEGAAAPASCSPR
;
A
#
# COMPACT_ATOMS: atom_id res chain seq x y z
N GLY A 1 3.96 -5.22 4.28
CA GLY A 1 4.59 -4.61 5.47
C GLY A 1 3.98 -3.26 5.79
N ILE A 2 4.29 -2.75 6.96
CA ILE A 2 3.84 -1.44 7.44
C ILE A 2 5.09 -0.65 7.82
N ILE A 3 5.20 0.61 7.40
CA ILE A 3 6.24 1.55 7.84
C ILE A 3 5.63 2.62 8.74
N GLY A 4 6.47 3.22 9.59
CA GLY A 4 6.04 4.26 10.54
C GLY A 4 5.72 3.73 11.95
N MET A 5 6.03 2.48 12.24
CA MET A 5 5.82 1.86 13.56
C MET A 5 6.98 2.08 14.54
N GLY A 6 7.99 2.85 14.15
CA GLY A 6 9.23 3.04 14.91
C GLY A 6 10.37 2.11 14.48
N GLU A 7 10.19 1.37 13.40
CA GLU A 7 11.19 0.49 12.81
C GLU A 7 12.35 1.29 12.19
N THR A 8 13.52 0.66 12.13
CA THR A 8 14.71 1.23 11.49
C THR A 8 14.74 0.92 9.99
N LEU A 9 15.59 1.64 9.24
CA LEU A 9 15.85 1.32 7.83
C LEU A 9 16.37 -0.12 7.65
N ARG A 10 17.14 -0.65 8.62
CA ARG A 10 17.61 -2.02 8.61
C ARG A 10 16.47 -3.03 8.74
N ASP A 11 15.48 -2.74 9.58
CA ASP A 11 14.30 -3.61 9.75
C ASP A 11 13.50 -3.67 8.45
N ARG A 12 13.31 -2.55 7.78
CA ARG A 12 12.66 -2.47 6.46
C ARG A 12 13.41 -3.28 5.41
N ALA A 13 14.73 -3.12 5.34
CA ALA A 13 15.56 -3.88 4.42
C ALA A 13 15.52 -5.38 4.72
N SER A 14 15.57 -5.77 5.99
CA SER A 14 15.48 -7.17 6.42
C SER A 14 14.12 -7.80 6.05
N MET A 15 13.02 -7.07 6.24
CA MET A 15 11.69 -7.53 5.82
C MET A 15 11.64 -7.82 4.31
N LEU A 16 12.13 -6.89 3.49
CA LEU A 16 12.15 -7.09 2.04
C LEU A 16 13.08 -8.24 1.63
N GLN A 17 14.23 -8.40 2.31
CA GLN A 17 15.14 -9.50 2.08
C GLN A 17 14.48 -10.86 2.36
N VAL A 18 13.74 -10.97 3.48
CA VAL A 18 13.02 -12.20 3.83
C VAL A 18 12.00 -12.55 2.74
N LEU A 19 11.18 -11.57 2.30
CA LEU A 19 10.20 -11.78 1.25
C LEU A 19 10.85 -12.18 -0.09
N ALA A 20 11.94 -11.52 -0.46
CA ALA A 20 12.67 -11.80 -1.69
C ALA A 20 13.44 -13.14 -1.64
N SER A 21 13.67 -13.70 -0.46
CA SER A 21 14.30 -15.01 -0.28
C SER A 21 13.31 -16.18 -0.39
N MET A 22 12.03 -15.89 -0.46
CA MET A 22 11.00 -16.94 -0.65
C MET A 22 11.08 -17.51 -2.07
N ASN A 23 10.84 -18.81 -2.20
CA ASN A 23 10.76 -19.48 -3.49
C ASN A 23 9.48 -20.34 -3.57
N PRO A 24 8.50 -19.95 -4.39
CA PRO A 24 8.47 -18.74 -5.23
C PRO A 24 8.36 -17.44 -4.41
N HIS A 25 8.64 -16.30 -5.04
CA HIS A 25 8.37 -14.98 -4.46
C HIS A 25 6.88 -14.84 -4.13
N PRO A 26 6.50 -14.00 -3.15
CA PRO A 26 5.10 -13.69 -2.88
C PRO A 26 4.41 -13.15 -4.14
N GLU A 27 3.19 -13.58 -4.40
CA GLU A 27 2.40 -13.06 -5.53
C GLU A 27 2.04 -11.57 -5.34
N SER A 28 1.87 -11.13 -4.09
CA SER A 28 1.52 -9.75 -3.75
C SER A 28 2.28 -9.28 -2.50
N VAL A 29 2.82 -8.07 -2.61
CA VAL A 29 3.57 -7.40 -1.54
C VAL A 29 2.90 -6.06 -1.23
N PRO A 30 1.94 -6.02 -0.28
CA PRO A 30 1.36 -4.76 0.15
C PRO A 30 2.37 -3.95 0.97
N VAL A 31 2.51 -2.68 0.62
CA VAL A 31 3.30 -1.68 1.36
C VAL A 31 2.33 -0.66 1.92
N ASN A 32 2.31 -0.53 3.24
CA ASN A 32 1.39 0.32 3.99
C ASN A 32 2.18 1.39 4.74
N GLY A 33 1.62 2.59 4.85
CA GLY A 33 1.97 3.56 5.87
C GLY A 33 1.11 3.38 7.12
N LEU A 34 1.69 3.52 8.30
CA LEU A 34 0.92 3.48 9.54
C LEU A 34 -0.12 4.60 9.54
N VAL A 35 -1.34 4.27 9.86
CA VAL A 35 -2.39 5.21 10.22
C VAL A 35 -2.56 5.12 11.72
N ALA A 36 -2.12 6.15 12.44
CA ALA A 36 -2.27 6.22 13.88
C ALA A 36 -3.76 6.34 14.23
N VAL A 37 -4.24 5.48 15.12
CA VAL A 37 -5.64 5.45 15.56
C VAL A 37 -5.69 5.64 17.06
N GLU A 38 -6.53 6.55 17.53
CA GLU A 38 -6.76 6.83 18.95
C GLU A 38 -7.14 5.55 19.71
N GLY A 39 -6.62 5.40 20.92
CA GLY A 39 -6.84 4.21 21.76
C GLY A 39 -5.96 3.01 21.38
N THR A 40 -5.02 3.14 20.45
CA THR A 40 -4.06 2.10 20.12
C THR A 40 -2.67 2.39 20.69
N PRO A 41 -1.81 1.36 20.89
CA PRO A 41 -0.44 1.59 21.38
C PRO A 41 0.43 2.48 20.49
N LEU A 42 0.02 2.71 19.24
CA LEU A 42 0.75 3.50 18.24
C LEU A 42 0.06 4.84 17.92
N GLU A 43 -0.90 5.28 18.74
CA GLU A 43 -1.66 6.52 18.51
C GLU A 43 -0.79 7.78 18.47
N GLU A 44 0.32 7.80 19.23
CA GLU A 44 1.25 8.93 19.31
C GLU A 44 2.40 8.84 18.29
N GLN A 45 2.42 7.85 17.41
CA GLN A 45 3.45 7.74 16.39
C GLN A 45 3.38 8.92 15.42
N ALA A 46 4.54 9.51 15.15
CA ALA A 46 4.66 10.54 14.13
C ALA A 46 4.26 9.99 12.75
N PRO A 47 3.64 10.81 11.90
CA PRO A 47 3.35 10.41 10.51
C PRO A 47 4.63 9.92 9.81
N PHE A 48 4.50 8.86 9.02
CA PHE A 48 5.62 8.38 8.21
C PHE A 48 5.96 9.39 7.10
N GLU A 49 7.24 9.42 6.73
CA GLU A 49 7.70 10.25 5.60
C GLU A 49 7.31 9.60 4.27
N PRO A 50 6.52 10.25 3.39
CA PRO A 50 6.05 9.65 2.14
C PRO A 50 7.15 9.14 1.23
N LEU A 51 8.32 9.80 1.16
CA LEU A 51 9.46 9.34 0.36
C LEU A 51 10.03 8.01 0.87
N GLU A 52 9.89 7.71 2.15
CA GLU A 52 10.27 6.38 2.67
C GLU A 52 9.37 5.27 2.11
N LEU A 53 8.07 5.56 1.93
CA LEU A 53 7.16 4.63 1.27
C LEU A 53 7.53 4.43 -0.20
N VAL A 54 7.87 5.50 -0.92
CA VAL A 54 8.36 5.42 -2.31
C VAL A 54 9.61 4.54 -2.40
N ARG A 55 10.57 4.72 -1.49
CA ARG A 55 11.80 3.90 -1.43
C ARG A 55 11.48 2.41 -1.17
N MET A 56 10.54 2.14 -0.26
CA MET A 56 10.09 0.77 0.00
C MET A 56 9.47 0.11 -1.23
N VAL A 57 8.60 0.83 -1.94
CA VAL A 57 7.97 0.36 -3.18
C VAL A 57 9.03 0.08 -4.24
N ALA A 58 9.95 1.03 -4.49
CA ALA A 58 11.02 0.86 -5.47
C ALA A 58 11.90 -0.35 -5.14
N THR A 59 12.32 -0.49 -3.89
CA THR A 59 13.16 -1.61 -3.46
C THR A 59 12.41 -2.95 -3.58
N ALA A 60 11.14 -2.99 -3.19
CA ALA A 60 10.31 -4.19 -3.34
C ALA A 60 10.19 -4.61 -4.81
N ARG A 61 9.98 -3.66 -5.73
CA ARG A 61 9.91 -3.91 -7.17
C ARG A 61 11.24 -4.46 -7.74
N ILE A 62 12.37 -3.91 -7.32
CA ILE A 62 13.68 -4.36 -7.77
C ILE A 62 13.96 -5.79 -7.30
N LEU A 63 13.67 -6.07 -6.03
CA LEU A 63 13.95 -7.39 -5.43
C LEU A 63 12.96 -8.48 -5.88
N MET A 64 11.71 -8.11 -6.16
CA MET A 64 10.64 -9.04 -6.51
C MET A 64 9.92 -8.57 -7.79
N PRO A 65 10.58 -8.66 -8.96
CA PRO A 65 10.08 -8.05 -10.21
C PRO A 65 8.75 -8.60 -10.69
N HIS A 66 8.39 -9.83 -10.31
CA HIS A 66 7.14 -10.49 -10.71
C HIS A 66 6.01 -10.37 -9.68
N ALA A 67 6.31 -9.91 -8.46
CA ALA A 67 5.30 -9.70 -7.44
C ALA A 67 4.44 -8.47 -7.75
N ARG A 68 3.17 -8.49 -7.37
CA ARG A 68 2.34 -7.28 -7.35
C ARG A 68 2.71 -6.43 -6.15
N VAL A 69 3.34 -5.29 -6.39
CA VAL A 69 3.64 -4.32 -5.34
C VAL A 69 2.43 -3.42 -5.16
N ARG A 70 1.77 -3.55 -4.02
CA ARG A 70 0.51 -2.86 -3.75
C ARG A 70 0.72 -1.67 -2.83
N LEU A 71 0.30 -0.49 -3.28
CA LEU A 71 0.13 0.68 -2.42
C LEU A 71 -1.23 0.57 -1.72
N SER A 72 -1.21 0.45 -0.39
CA SER A 72 -2.39 0.11 0.39
C SER A 72 -2.70 1.17 1.47
N ALA A 73 -2.74 0.85 2.76
CA ALA A 73 -3.10 1.80 3.81
C ALA A 73 -2.14 2.99 3.93
N GLY A 74 -2.63 4.11 4.44
CA GLY A 74 -1.86 5.35 4.64
C GLY A 74 -1.86 6.29 3.43
N ARG A 75 -2.57 5.97 2.35
CA ARG A 75 -2.63 6.80 1.14
C ARG A 75 -3.26 8.17 1.39
N GLU A 76 -4.28 8.25 2.24
CA GLU A 76 -4.97 9.51 2.55
C GLU A 76 -4.05 10.54 3.22
N SER A 77 -3.00 10.09 3.93
CA SER A 77 -2.01 10.98 4.53
C SER A 77 -0.91 11.43 3.57
N MET A 78 -0.91 10.93 2.33
CA MET A 78 0.06 11.27 1.29
C MET A 78 -0.49 12.31 0.34
N SER A 79 0.39 13.21 -0.15
CA SER A 79 0.02 14.06 -1.27
C SER A 79 -0.22 13.25 -2.54
N ARG A 80 -0.98 13.83 -3.48
CA ARG A 80 -1.22 13.22 -4.80
C ARG A 80 0.10 12.88 -5.51
N GLU A 81 1.06 13.80 -5.47
CA GLU A 81 2.37 13.64 -6.12
C GLU A 81 3.17 12.49 -5.52
N ALA A 82 3.11 12.32 -4.19
CA ALA A 82 3.78 11.22 -3.51
C ALA A 82 3.16 9.85 -3.89
N GLN A 83 1.84 9.78 -4.07
CA GLN A 83 1.16 8.59 -4.56
C GLN A 83 1.55 8.28 -6.02
N ILE A 84 1.62 9.30 -6.89
CA ILE A 84 2.11 9.15 -8.27
C ILE A 84 3.55 8.64 -8.29
N LEU A 85 4.42 9.17 -7.42
CA LEU A 85 5.80 8.68 -7.29
C LEU A 85 5.86 7.20 -6.90
N CYS A 86 4.97 6.72 -6.01
CA CYS A 86 4.88 5.29 -5.70
C CYS A 86 4.52 4.45 -6.94
N LEU A 87 3.56 4.90 -7.75
CA LEU A 87 3.18 4.22 -8.99
C LEU A 87 4.34 4.19 -9.99
N GLN A 88 5.03 5.31 -10.18
CA GLN A 88 6.20 5.40 -11.05
C GLN A 88 7.40 4.61 -10.52
N ALA A 89 7.54 4.48 -9.21
CA ALA A 89 8.60 3.70 -8.57
C ALA A 89 8.37 2.18 -8.63
N GLY A 90 7.19 1.74 -9.08
CA GLY A 90 6.92 0.33 -9.31
C GLY A 90 5.73 -0.27 -8.57
N ALA A 91 4.90 0.52 -7.89
CA ALA A 91 3.60 0.03 -7.45
C ALA A 91 2.71 -0.20 -8.69
N ASP A 92 2.19 -1.40 -8.83
CA ASP A 92 1.32 -1.83 -9.94
C ASP A 92 -0.08 -2.24 -9.47
N SER A 93 -0.38 -1.98 -8.22
CA SER A 93 -1.68 -2.26 -7.62
C SER A 93 -1.96 -1.25 -6.51
N ILE A 94 -3.20 -0.78 -6.45
CA ILE A 94 -3.74 0.00 -5.34
C ILE A 94 -4.90 -0.75 -4.71
N PHE A 95 -5.18 -0.48 -3.45
CA PHE A 95 -6.43 -0.92 -2.86
C PHE A 95 -7.55 0.02 -3.33
N TYR A 96 -8.59 -0.54 -3.89
CA TYR A 96 -9.73 0.15 -4.46
C TYR A 96 -11.00 -0.12 -3.64
N GLY A 97 -11.72 0.93 -3.27
CA GLY A 97 -12.94 0.87 -2.46
C GLY A 97 -12.93 1.89 -1.34
N ASP A 98 -14.10 2.21 -0.79
CA ASP A 98 -14.30 3.35 0.10
C ASP A 98 -13.70 3.15 1.50
N VAL A 99 -13.55 1.92 1.95
CA VAL A 99 -13.05 1.59 3.30
C VAL A 99 -12.02 0.47 3.24
N LEU A 100 -10.91 0.66 3.92
CA LEU A 100 -9.85 -0.31 4.10
C LEU A 100 -9.91 -0.86 5.54
N LEU A 101 -10.68 -1.93 5.77
CA LEU A 101 -10.93 -2.51 7.09
C LEU A 101 -11.51 -1.48 8.07
N THR A 102 -10.64 -0.77 8.80
CA THR A 102 -11.01 0.19 9.86
C THR A 102 -10.66 1.63 9.53
N THR A 103 -10.02 1.89 8.39
CA THR A 103 -9.59 3.23 7.96
C THR A 103 -10.21 3.60 6.63
N GLY A 104 -10.39 4.90 6.39
CA GLY A 104 -10.81 5.42 5.10
C GLY A 104 -9.81 5.09 3.98
N ASN A 105 -10.30 5.12 2.76
CA ASN A 105 -9.50 5.03 1.55
C ASN A 105 -9.97 6.14 0.61
N PRO A 106 -9.14 6.71 -0.26
CA PRO A 106 -9.57 7.65 -1.27
C PRO A 106 -10.75 7.11 -2.06
N ASP A 107 -11.70 8.00 -2.40
CA ASP A 107 -12.88 7.58 -3.16
C ASP A 107 -12.49 7.09 -4.58
N VAL A 108 -13.41 6.37 -5.17
CA VAL A 108 -13.23 5.72 -6.48
C VAL A 108 -12.88 6.71 -7.58
N GLU A 109 -13.47 7.90 -7.56
CA GLU A 109 -13.23 8.91 -8.59
C GLU A 109 -11.86 9.58 -8.42
N ALA A 110 -11.45 9.82 -7.17
CA ALA A 110 -10.11 10.30 -6.85
C ALA A 110 -9.03 9.29 -7.30
N ASP A 111 -9.27 8.00 -7.12
CA ASP A 111 -8.36 6.95 -7.61
C ASP A 111 -8.30 6.87 -9.14
N ARG A 112 -9.42 7.04 -9.83
CA ARG A 112 -9.42 7.11 -11.29
C ARG A 112 -8.61 8.29 -11.81
N GLN A 113 -8.80 9.46 -11.21
CA GLN A 113 -8.05 10.66 -11.57
C GLN A 113 -6.56 10.49 -11.26
N LEU A 114 -6.21 9.92 -10.11
CA LEU A 114 -4.83 9.64 -9.73
C LEU A 114 -4.12 8.75 -10.77
N LEU A 115 -4.76 7.67 -11.20
CA LEU A 115 -4.20 6.75 -12.19
C LEU A 115 -4.07 7.39 -13.57
N ALA A 116 -5.06 8.19 -13.98
CA ALA A 116 -5.00 8.96 -15.24
C ALA A 116 -3.83 9.92 -15.22
N ASP A 117 -3.64 10.67 -14.13
CA ASP A 117 -2.56 11.64 -13.97
C ASP A 117 -1.18 10.97 -13.89
N ALA A 118 -1.12 9.76 -13.35
CA ALA A 118 0.10 8.95 -13.35
C ALA A 118 0.41 8.33 -14.73
N GLY A 119 -0.49 8.45 -15.72
CA GLY A 119 -0.36 7.82 -17.02
C GLY A 119 -0.48 6.29 -16.98
N VAL A 120 -1.16 5.76 -15.96
CA VAL A 120 -1.33 4.31 -15.75
C VAL A 120 -2.71 3.88 -16.24
N THR A 121 -2.74 2.83 -17.07
CA THR A 121 -4.00 2.20 -17.47
C THR A 121 -4.38 1.15 -16.43
N ALA A 122 -5.49 1.37 -15.74
CA ALA A 122 -6.01 0.41 -14.76
C ALA A 122 -6.80 -0.69 -15.47
N ASN A 123 -6.46 -1.94 -15.19
CA ASN A 123 -7.31 -3.08 -15.51
C ASN A 123 -8.32 -3.28 -14.37
N TRP A 124 -9.48 -2.65 -14.49
CA TRP A 124 -10.57 -2.87 -13.57
C TRP A 124 -11.12 -4.28 -13.81
N GLN A 125 -10.95 -5.20 -12.88
CA GLN A 125 -11.73 -6.43 -12.89
C GLN A 125 -13.13 -6.07 -12.40
N GLU A 126 -14.06 -5.85 -13.32
CA GLU A 126 -15.48 -5.79 -13.00
C GLU A 126 -15.87 -7.17 -12.46
N GLY A 127 -16.28 -7.24 -11.17
CA GLY A 127 -16.97 -8.41 -10.65
C GLY A 127 -16.28 -9.29 -9.61
N ALA A 128 -15.53 -8.74 -8.66
CA ALA A 128 -15.47 -9.39 -7.37
C ALA A 128 -16.66 -8.87 -6.53
N ALA A 129 -17.81 -9.54 -6.66
CA ALA A 129 -18.93 -9.34 -5.74
C ALA A 129 -18.41 -9.51 -4.31
N ALA A 130 -18.70 -8.55 -3.44
CA ALA A 130 -18.41 -8.67 -2.03
C ALA A 130 -18.90 -10.04 -1.51
N PRO A 131 -18.12 -10.77 -0.70
CA PRO A 131 -18.60 -12.00 -0.12
C PRO A 131 -19.86 -11.69 0.70
N ALA A 132 -20.92 -12.45 0.44
CA ALA A 132 -22.20 -12.33 1.11
C ALA A 132 -21.98 -12.27 2.62
N SER A 133 -22.61 -11.28 3.25
CA SER A 133 -22.60 -11.07 4.69
C SER A 133 -22.88 -12.38 5.43
N CYS A 134 -21.93 -12.80 6.25
CA CYS A 134 -22.15 -13.86 7.22
C CYS A 134 -23.10 -13.30 8.28
N SER A 135 -24.37 -13.64 8.21
CA SER A 135 -25.35 -13.33 9.27
C SER A 135 -24.99 -14.15 10.51
N PRO A 136 -24.88 -13.56 11.70
CA PRO A 136 -24.70 -14.32 12.94
C PRO A 136 -25.99 -15.10 13.24
N ARG A 137 -25.83 -16.37 13.56
CA ARG A 137 -26.85 -17.19 14.22
C ARG A 137 -26.81 -16.98 15.72
#